data_4a5a2ca198bad1353d9823fda3bf1e28
#
_entry.id   4a5a2ca198bad1353d9823fda3bf1e28
#
_cell.length_a   1.000
_cell.length_b   1.000
_cell.length_c   1.000
_cell.angle_alpha   90.00
_cell.angle_beta   90.00
_cell.angle_gamma   90.00
#
_symmetry.space_group_name_H-M   'P 1'
#
loop_
_entity.id
_entity.type
_entity.pdbx_description
1 polymer ?
#
loop_
_entity_poly.entity_id
_entity_poly.type
_entity_poly.pdbx_seq_one_letter_code
_entity_poly.pdbx_strand_id
1 'polypeptide(L)'
;MKQKKGTQWVPKKQEDPGLLARLSRPTGPVDVVLDTDTYNEIDDQFAVSYLICSAEKLHLQAIYAAPFFNEKSTGPADGMEKSYQEILNILTLMGKDELKKSVYKGSTGYLPDEETAVESPAAADLAARAMNRASY
;
A
#
# COMPACT_ATOMS: atom_id res chain seq x y z
N MET A 1 15.02 -6.44 -40.53
CA MET A 1 14.65 -6.49 -39.10
C MET A 1 15.76 -5.84 -38.27
N LYS A 2 15.53 -4.63 -37.72
CA LYS A 2 16.50 -3.97 -36.84
C LYS A 2 16.19 -4.42 -35.39
N GLN A 3 17.10 -5.18 -34.79
CA GLN A 3 17.02 -5.50 -33.36
C GLN A 3 17.15 -4.21 -32.55
N LYS A 4 16.11 -3.88 -31.76
CA LYS A 4 16.20 -2.87 -30.72
C LYS A 4 17.17 -3.41 -29.65
N LYS A 5 18.34 -2.78 -29.51
CA LYS A 5 19.23 -3.00 -28.36
C LYS A 5 18.46 -2.56 -27.10
N GLY A 6 18.10 -3.52 -26.25
CA GLY A 6 17.56 -3.23 -24.94
C GLY A 6 18.58 -2.40 -24.17
N THR A 7 18.17 -1.24 -23.69
CA THR A 7 18.94 -0.43 -22.75
C THR A 7 19.00 -1.21 -21.46
N GLN A 8 20.16 -1.81 -21.18
CA GLN A 8 20.42 -2.46 -19.89
C GLN A 8 20.36 -1.36 -18.83
N TRP A 9 19.38 -1.44 -17.92
CA TRP A 9 19.30 -0.52 -16.80
C TRP A 9 20.56 -0.71 -15.93
N VAL A 10 21.36 0.33 -15.81
CA VAL A 10 22.53 0.38 -14.92
C VAL A 10 22.18 1.31 -13.79
N PRO A 11 22.12 0.83 -12.52
CA PRO A 11 21.87 1.72 -11.39
C PRO A 11 22.93 2.83 -11.36
N LYS A 12 22.49 4.08 -11.43
CA LYS A 12 23.40 5.19 -11.16
C LYS A 12 23.85 5.07 -9.72
N LYS A 13 25.17 5.00 -9.50
CA LYS A 13 25.74 5.06 -8.16
C LYS A 13 25.32 6.38 -7.52
N GLN A 14 24.31 6.34 -6.66
CA GLN A 14 23.79 7.50 -5.98
C GLN A 14 24.66 7.69 -4.74
N GLU A 15 25.59 8.62 -4.79
CA GLU A 15 26.34 9.05 -3.62
C GLU A 15 25.46 10.03 -2.83
N ASP A 16 24.57 9.47 -2.02
CA ASP A 16 23.74 10.23 -1.09
C ASP A 16 24.28 10.05 0.33
N PRO A 17 24.97 11.05 0.90
CA PRO A 17 25.51 10.97 2.24
C PRO A 17 24.45 10.71 3.32
N GLY A 18 23.18 11.06 3.06
CA GLY A 18 22.05 10.82 3.95
C GLY A 18 21.41 9.45 3.80
N LEU A 19 21.74 8.65 2.78
CA LEU A 19 21.08 7.37 2.50
C LEU A 19 21.18 6.38 3.67
N LEU A 20 22.36 6.21 4.22
CA LEU A 20 22.57 5.30 5.36
C LEU A 20 21.80 5.76 6.60
N ALA A 21 21.69 7.06 6.84
CA ALA A 21 20.90 7.60 7.94
C ALA A 21 19.40 7.31 7.74
N ARG A 22 18.88 7.47 6.51
CA ARG A 22 17.48 7.16 6.18
C ARG A 22 17.17 5.65 6.20
N LEU A 23 18.15 4.80 5.97
CA LEU A 23 18.03 3.35 6.06
C LEU A 23 18.26 2.81 7.49
N SER A 24 18.60 3.68 8.43
CA SER A 24 18.78 3.29 9.83
C SER A 24 17.44 2.94 10.46
N ARG A 25 17.46 2.01 11.41
CA ARG A 25 16.26 1.61 12.14
C ARG A 25 15.68 2.83 12.88
N PRO A 26 14.36 3.09 12.76
CA PRO A 26 13.70 4.16 13.52
C PRO A 26 13.91 3.97 15.02
N THR A 27 14.17 5.05 15.74
CA THR A 27 14.36 5.06 17.20
C THR A 27 13.10 5.43 17.98
N GLY A 28 12.04 5.81 17.28
CA GLY A 28 10.73 6.18 17.86
C GLY A 28 9.57 5.65 17.05
N PRO A 29 8.33 6.03 17.39
CA PRO A 29 7.15 5.68 16.63
C PRO A 29 7.24 6.20 15.20
N VAL A 30 6.69 5.45 14.25
CA VAL A 30 6.65 5.81 12.83
C VAL A 30 5.22 5.83 12.32
N ASP A 31 4.93 6.77 11.43
CA ASP A 31 3.67 6.78 10.69
C ASP A 31 3.75 5.78 9.54
N VAL A 32 2.72 4.96 9.41
CA VAL A 32 2.65 3.90 8.39
C VAL A 32 1.35 3.99 7.61
N VAL A 33 1.41 3.64 6.34
CA VAL A 33 0.27 3.26 5.52
C VAL A 33 0.42 1.79 5.16
N LEU A 34 -0.69 1.07 5.07
CA LEU A 34 -0.71 -0.33 4.65
C LEU A 34 -1.42 -0.44 3.31
N ASP A 35 -0.76 -0.98 2.31
CA ASP A 35 -1.36 -1.39 1.03
C ASP A 35 -1.44 -2.91 1.02
N THR A 36 -2.64 -3.48 0.85
CA THR A 36 -2.89 -4.89 1.14
C THR A 36 -4.08 -5.43 0.35
N ASP A 37 -3.97 -6.65 -0.14
CA ASP A 37 -5.05 -7.40 -0.78
C ASP A 37 -5.71 -8.40 0.19
N THR A 38 -6.07 -7.92 1.36
CA THR A 38 -6.43 -8.60 2.61
C THR A 38 -7.35 -9.83 2.48
N TYR A 39 -8.20 -9.92 1.45
CA TYR A 39 -9.04 -11.09 1.21
C TYR A 39 -8.31 -12.22 0.48
N ASN A 40 -7.19 -11.91 -0.15
CA ASN A 40 -6.45 -12.86 -0.98
C ASN A 40 -5.85 -13.99 -0.13
N GLU A 41 -5.05 -13.64 0.86
CA GLU A 41 -4.34 -14.57 1.73
C GLU A 41 -4.51 -14.17 3.22
N ILE A 42 -4.35 -15.15 4.11
CA ILE A 42 -4.61 -14.96 5.54
C ILE A 42 -3.57 -14.10 6.25
N ASP A 43 -2.35 -14.05 5.74
CA ASP A 43 -1.24 -13.27 6.30
C ASP A 43 -1.50 -11.76 6.24
N ASP A 44 -2.21 -11.28 5.24
CA ASP A 44 -2.66 -9.88 5.16
C ASP A 44 -3.63 -9.51 6.30
N GLN A 45 -4.51 -10.42 6.69
CA GLN A 45 -5.41 -10.22 7.84
C GLN A 45 -4.61 -10.08 9.13
N PHE A 46 -3.54 -10.88 9.29
CA PHE A 46 -2.61 -10.74 10.40
C PHE A 46 -1.82 -9.43 10.33
N ALA A 47 -1.41 -8.98 9.14
CA ALA A 47 -0.70 -7.72 8.97
C ALA A 47 -1.56 -6.52 9.43
N VAL A 48 -2.83 -6.46 9.03
CA VAL A 48 -3.80 -5.44 9.50
C VAL A 48 -3.89 -5.47 11.03
N SER A 49 -4.12 -6.67 11.58
CA SER A 49 -4.28 -6.86 13.03
C SER A 49 -3.02 -6.49 13.80
N TYR A 50 -1.84 -6.87 13.29
CA TYR A 50 -0.55 -6.55 13.88
C TYR A 50 -0.31 -5.03 13.96
N LEU A 51 -0.59 -4.29 12.87
CA LEU A 51 -0.45 -2.83 12.86
C LEU A 51 -1.34 -2.16 13.89
N ILE A 52 -2.60 -2.61 14.00
CA ILE A 52 -3.57 -2.09 14.97
C ILE A 52 -3.09 -2.34 16.41
N CYS A 53 -2.59 -3.56 16.69
CA CYS A 53 -2.07 -3.94 18.00
C CYS A 53 -0.73 -3.26 18.35
N SER A 54 -0.02 -2.72 17.36
CA SER A 54 1.28 -2.08 17.52
C SER A 54 1.22 -0.56 17.58
N ALA A 55 0.05 0.02 17.91
CA ALA A 55 -0.22 1.46 17.85
C ALA A 55 0.75 2.34 18.65
N GLU A 56 1.43 1.80 19.66
CA GLU A 56 2.47 2.52 20.41
C GLU A 56 3.74 2.80 19.59
N LYS A 57 3.98 2.00 18.54
CA LYS A 57 5.17 2.08 17.69
C LYS A 57 4.85 2.41 16.25
N LEU A 58 3.67 2.02 15.77
CA LEU A 58 3.24 2.15 14.39
C LEU A 58 1.94 2.95 14.35
N HIS A 59 2.02 4.20 13.93
CA HIS A 59 0.87 5.08 13.83
C HIS A 59 0.20 4.86 12.46
N LEU A 60 -0.79 3.98 12.42
CA LEU A 60 -1.53 3.68 11.19
C LEU A 60 -2.30 4.90 10.70
N GLN A 61 -1.92 5.40 9.53
CA GLN A 61 -2.50 6.60 8.90
C GLN A 61 -3.60 6.26 7.91
N ALA A 62 -3.44 5.17 7.17
CA ALA A 62 -4.40 4.70 6.18
C ALA A 62 -4.18 3.21 5.87
N ILE A 63 -5.25 2.57 5.35
CA ILE A 63 -5.21 1.21 4.79
C ILE A 63 -5.77 1.31 3.37
N TYR A 64 -5.05 0.77 2.41
CA TYR A 64 -5.41 0.75 1.00
C TYR A 64 -5.74 -0.66 0.55
N ALA A 65 -6.94 -0.86 0.04
CA ALA A 65 -7.39 -2.14 -0.48
C ALA A 65 -6.86 -2.36 -1.89
N ALA A 66 -5.90 -3.26 -2.05
CA ALA A 66 -5.29 -3.58 -3.34
C ALA A 66 -6.15 -4.55 -4.16
N PRO A 67 -6.07 -4.48 -5.50
CA PRO A 67 -6.70 -5.45 -6.38
C PRO A 67 -5.93 -6.77 -6.39
N PHE A 68 -6.66 -7.89 -6.49
CA PHE A 68 -6.10 -9.21 -6.79
C PHE A 68 -7.00 -9.99 -7.74
N PHE A 69 -6.42 -10.96 -8.44
CA PHE A 69 -7.16 -11.85 -9.32
C PHE A 69 -6.61 -13.27 -9.26
N ASN A 70 -7.44 -14.17 -8.72
CA ASN A 70 -7.21 -15.60 -8.67
C ASN A 70 -8.56 -16.33 -8.55
N GLU A 71 -8.57 -17.58 -8.10
CA GLU A 71 -9.80 -18.39 -7.93
C GLU A 71 -10.80 -17.82 -6.92
N LYS A 72 -10.40 -16.88 -6.07
CA LYS A 72 -11.27 -16.24 -5.08
C LYS A 72 -11.96 -14.97 -5.60
N SER A 73 -11.64 -14.51 -6.82
CA SER A 73 -12.19 -13.28 -7.39
C SER A 73 -12.54 -13.45 -8.87
N THR A 74 -13.52 -12.69 -9.33
CA THR A 74 -13.94 -12.68 -10.75
C THR A 74 -13.12 -11.74 -11.61
N GLY A 75 -12.22 -10.97 -11.00
CA GLY A 75 -11.33 -10.01 -11.64
C GLY A 75 -10.71 -9.06 -10.62
N PRO A 76 -9.77 -8.21 -11.03
CA PRO A 76 -9.06 -7.29 -10.12
C PRO A 76 -10.00 -6.37 -9.34
N ALA A 77 -11.05 -5.85 -9.98
CA ALA A 77 -12.03 -4.98 -9.33
C ALA A 77 -12.80 -5.69 -8.21
N ASP A 78 -13.22 -6.95 -8.43
CA ASP A 78 -13.88 -7.77 -7.42
C ASP A 78 -12.91 -8.12 -6.29
N GLY A 79 -11.64 -8.42 -6.62
CA GLY A 79 -10.59 -8.64 -5.64
C GLY A 79 -10.37 -7.43 -4.74
N MET A 80 -10.26 -6.25 -5.30
CA MET A 80 -10.13 -4.99 -4.55
C MET A 80 -11.33 -4.76 -3.63
N GLU A 81 -12.54 -4.96 -4.13
CA GLU A 81 -13.76 -4.78 -3.33
C GLU A 81 -13.81 -5.78 -2.16
N LYS A 82 -13.45 -7.03 -2.39
CA LYS A 82 -13.34 -8.06 -1.33
C LYS A 82 -12.31 -7.68 -0.29
N SER A 83 -11.13 -7.23 -0.70
CA SER A 83 -10.10 -6.73 0.21
C SER A 83 -10.61 -5.55 1.05
N TYR A 84 -11.31 -4.59 0.42
CA TYR A 84 -11.90 -3.46 1.12
C TYR A 84 -12.90 -3.91 2.19
N GLN A 85 -13.83 -4.81 1.85
CA GLN A 85 -14.83 -5.32 2.79
C GLN A 85 -14.19 -6.13 3.93
N GLU A 86 -13.16 -6.92 3.63
CA GLU A 86 -12.47 -7.70 4.65
C GLU A 86 -11.71 -6.82 5.64
N ILE A 87 -11.06 -5.75 5.17
CA ILE A 87 -10.46 -4.75 6.07
C ILE A 87 -11.52 -4.18 7.01
N LEU A 88 -12.70 -3.79 6.50
CA LEU A 88 -13.78 -3.26 7.32
C LEU A 88 -14.28 -4.29 8.36
N ASN A 89 -14.37 -5.56 7.97
CA ASN A 89 -14.74 -6.67 8.86
C ASN A 89 -13.74 -6.82 10.00
N ILE A 90 -12.43 -6.86 9.69
CA ILE A 90 -11.36 -6.95 10.70
C ILE A 90 -11.44 -5.79 11.68
N LEU A 91 -11.61 -4.56 11.17
CA LEU A 91 -11.73 -3.38 12.02
C LEU A 91 -12.93 -3.48 12.98
N THR A 92 -14.07 -3.98 12.51
CA THR A 92 -15.25 -4.22 13.35
C THR A 92 -14.96 -5.29 14.41
N LEU A 93 -14.39 -6.41 14.02
CA LEU A 93 -14.04 -7.51 14.94
C LEU A 93 -13.07 -7.08 16.04
N MET A 94 -12.17 -6.15 15.72
CA MET A 94 -11.21 -5.59 16.67
C MET A 94 -11.76 -4.40 17.48
N GLY A 95 -13.02 -3.97 17.26
CA GLY A 95 -13.62 -2.82 17.92
C GLY A 95 -12.96 -1.50 17.53
N LYS A 96 -12.53 -1.38 16.27
CA LYS A 96 -11.80 -0.22 15.71
C LYS A 96 -12.56 0.46 14.57
N ASP A 97 -13.87 0.60 14.73
CA ASP A 97 -14.74 1.22 13.72
C ASP A 97 -14.32 2.66 13.37
N GLU A 98 -13.68 3.37 14.28
CA GLU A 98 -13.16 4.71 14.05
C GLU A 98 -12.09 4.77 12.95
N LEU A 99 -11.40 3.66 12.67
CA LEU A 99 -10.38 3.57 11.61
C LEU A 99 -10.97 3.37 10.21
N LYS A 100 -12.23 2.97 10.08
CA LYS A 100 -12.90 2.74 8.79
C LYS A 100 -12.87 3.95 7.87
N LYS A 101 -12.88 5.16 8.42
CA LYS A 101 -12.76 6.42 7.67
C LYS A 101 -11.40 6.60 6.99
N SER A 102 -10.40 5.83 7.38
CA SER A 102 -9.04 5.84 6.82
C SER A 102 -8.76 4.63 5.92
N VAL A 103 -9.81 3.91 5.51
CA VAL A 103 -9.71 2.81 4.54
C VAL A 103 -10.13 3.32 3.17
N TYR A 104 -9.28 3.13 2.18
CA TYR A 104 -9.50 3.62 0.82
C TYR A 104 -9.45 2.48 -0.19
N LYS A 105 -10.33 2.56 -1.18
CA LYS A 105 -10.34 1.63 -2.32
C LYS A 105 -9.18 1.93 -3.25
N GLY A 106 -8.45 0.89 -3.65
CA GLY A 106 -7.42 0.93 -4.67
C GLY A 106 -7.97 0.95 -6.08
N SER A 107 -7.13 0.63 -7.04
CA SER A 107 -7.52 0.57 -8.44
C SER A 107 -8.46 -0.61 -8.72
N THR A 108 -9.30 -0.46 -9.74
CA THR A 108 -10.21 -1.53 -10.20
C THR A 108 -9.57 -2.43 -11.25
N GLY A 109 -8.31 -2.20 -11.59
CA GLY A 109 -7.54 -2.96 -12.55
C GLY A 109 -6.04 -2.81 -12.33
N TYR A 110 -5.28 -3.66 -13.01
CA TYR A 110 -3.82 -3.53 -13.03
C TYR A 110 -3.39 -2.40 -13.97
N LEU A 111 -2.18 -1.91 -13.79
CA LEU A 111 -1.59 -0.92 -14.69
C LEU A 111 -1.49 -1.54 -16.11
N PRO A 112 -1.94 -0.83 -17.14
CA PRO A 112 -1.86 -1.32 -18.53
C PRO A 112 -0.41 -1.36 -19.03
N ASP A 113 0.45 -0.49 -18.51
CA ASP A 113 1.87 -0.36 -18.82
C ASP A 113 2.59 0.41 -17.71
N GLU A 114 3.90 0.64 -17.84
CA GLU A 114 4.74 1.32 -16.85
C GLU A 114 4.56 2.86 -16.86
N GLU A 115 3.90 3.42 -17.86
CA GLU A 115 3.78 4.87 -18.08
C GLU A 115 2.38 5.39 -17.76
N THR A 116 1.36 4.51 -17.79
CA THR A 116 -0.05 4.89 -17.62
C THR A 116 -0.50 4.72 -16.18
N ALA A 117 -0.74 5.83 -15.50
CA ALA A 117 -1.28 5.81 -14.14
C ALA A 117 -2.77 5.41 -14.14
N VAL A 118 -3.17 4.65 -13.13
CA VAL A 118 -4.57 4.34 -12.84
C VAL A 118 -4.99 5.10 -11.58
N GLU A 119 -5.96 5.99 -11.72
CA GLU A 119 -6.46 6.77 -10.60
C GLU A 119 -7.29 5.91 -9.65
N SER A 120 -7.11 6.12 -8.36
CA SER A 120 -7.93 5.51 -7.31
C SER A 120 -7.95 6.39 -6.06
N PRO A 121 -8.94 6.24 -5.17
CA PRO A 121 -8.94 6.94 -3.89
C PRO A 121 -7.69 6.68 -3.06
N ALA A 122 -7.18 5.45 -3.06
CA ALA A 122 -5.93 5.09 -2.36
C ALA A 122 -4.72 5.81 -2.94
N ALA A 123 -4.56 5.82 -4.26
CA ALA A 123 -3.45 6.51 -4.92
C ALA A 123 -3.49 8.03 -4.67
N ALA A 124 -4.68 8.64 -4.72
CA ALA A 124 -4.88 10.06 -4.44
C ALA A 124 -4.52 10.41 -2.98
N ASP A 125 -4.98 9.62 -2.01
CA ASP A 125 -4.65 9.83 -0.60
C ASP A 125 -3.16 9.65 -0.34
N LEU A 126 -2.52 8.61 -0.90
CA LEU A 126 -1.09 8.37 -0.76
C LEU A 126 -0.26 9.53 -1.34
N ALA A 127 -0.61 10.00 -2.53
CA ALA A 127 0.06 11.14 -3.17
C ALA A 127 -0.09 12.41 -2.32
N ALA A 128 -1.29 12.70 -1.81
CA ALA A 128 -1.53 13.84 -0.94
C ALA A 128 -0.71 13.77 0.36
N ARG A 129 -0.61 12.59 0.99
CA ARG A 129 0.23 12.38 2.18
C ARG A 129 1.71 12.59 1.88
N ALA A 130 2.21 12.04 0.77
CA ALA A 130 3.60 12.17 0.37
C ALA A 130 3.99 13.64 0.08
N MET A 131 3.11 14.38 -0.61
CA MET A 131 3.35 15.81 -0.93
C MET A 131 3.26 16.73 0.30
N ASN A 132 2.41 16.41 1.28
CA ASN A 132 2.27 17.20 2.50
C ASN A 132 3.40 16.94 3.52
N ARG A 133 4.15 15.86 3.37
CA ARG A 133 5.38 15.59 4.14
C ARG A 133 6.59 16.22 3.44
N ALA A 134 6.55 17.53 3.21
CA ALA A 134 7.71 18.27 2.74
C ALA A 134 8.76 18.35 3.86
N SER A 135 9.74 17.49 3.77
CA SER A 135 11.07 17.50 4.39
C SER A 135 11.42 16.19 5.08
N TYR A 136 12.08 15.37 4.33
CA TYR A 136 13.07 14.42 4.87
C TYR A 136 14.45 14.91 4.49
#